data_fc32ac6224dcc91b73e6fb0cb36701a2
#
_entry.id   fc32ac6224dcc91b73e6fb0cb36701a2
#
_cell.length_a   1.000
_cell.length_b   1.000
_cell.length_c   1.000
_cell.angle_alpha   90.00
_cell.angle_beta   90.00
_cell.angle_gamma   90.00
#
_symmetry.space_group_name_H-M   'P 1'
#
loop_
_entity.id
_entity.type
_entity.pdbx_description
1 polymer ?
#
loop_
_entity_poly.entity_id
_entity_poly.type
_entity_poly.pdbx_seq_one_letter_code
_entity_poly.pdbx_strand_id
1 'polypeptide(L)'
;MPCFGAVRDEGIRPKMSQRLLDRLPCVLEGGRFTNAANACLTNDGAAFVLLASEGYAKAHNLVVQAKVRHSAAAGGDPLVSPKSAIFALNALLQRAGLSHTQIDCFELNEAFAVIDVMFSRAFPGHEDSYNVFGGALAYGHPYGASGAIILLHLLKSLQKRGGRFGACLLYTSDAADE
;
A
#
# COMPACT_ATOMS: atom_id res chain seq x y z
N MET A 1 -1.80 20.57 -2.65
CA MET A 1 -1.39 21.87 -3.22
C MET A 1 -0.66 21.61 -4.52
N PRO A 2 -0.84 22.43 -5.58
CA PRO A 2 -0.02 22.32 -6.78
C PRO A 2 1.45 22.50 -6.43
N CYS A 3 2.30 21.63 -6.94
CA CYS A 3 3.74 21.72 -6.76
C CYS A 3 4.36 22.28 -8.04
N PHE A 4 5.09 23.38 -7.95
CA PHE A 4 5.71 24.06 -9.10
C PHE A 4 4.76 24.39 -10.26
N GLY A 5 3.49 24.68 -9.97
CA GLY A 5 2.48 24.99 -10.98
C GLY A 5 1.79 23.77 -11.61
N ALA A 6 2.19 22.55 -11.25
CA ALA A 6 1.51 21.34 -11.67
C ALA A 6 0.15 21.22 -10.95
N VAL A 7 -0.91 21.00 -11.71
CA VAL A 7 -2.29 20.86 -11.20
C VAL A 7 -2.79 19.42 -11.23
N ARG A 8 -1.97 18.49 -11.76
CA ARG A 8 -2.34 17.10 -11.96
C ARG A 8 -1.10 16.21 -11.87
N ASP A 9 -1.28 15.03 -11.30
CA ASP A 9 -0.29 13.97 -11.30
C ASP A 9 -0.14 13.37 -12.72
N GLU A 10 1.10 13.26 -13.19
CA GLU A 10 1.43 12.73 -14.53
C GLU A 10 1.26 11.20 -14.61
N GLY A 11 1.41 10.50 -13.49
CA GLY A 11 1.30 9.04 -13.42
C GLY A 11 -0.13 8.53 -13.62
N ILE A 12 -1.13 9.35 -13.27
CA ILE A 12 -2.53 8.94 -13.34
C ILE A 12 -3.03 8.91 -14.79
N ARG A 13 -3.34 7.72 -15.26
CA ARG A 13 -3.86 7.48 -16.61
C ARG A 13 -5.38 7.58 -16.63
N PRO A 14 -5.98 8.61 -17.28
CA PRO A 14 -7.42 8.84 -17.23
C PRO A 14 -8.22 7.89 -18.14
N LYS A 15 -7.54 7.23 -19.07
CA LYS A 15 -8.18 6.35 -20.05
C LYS A 15 -7.37 5.07 -20.18
N MET A 16 -7.99 3.96 -19.84
CA MET A 16 -7.48 2.61 -20.05
C MET A 16 -8.49 1.86 -20.90
N SER A 17 -8.03 1.02 -21.83
CA SER A 17 -8.88 0.13 -22.61
C SER A 17 -8.24 -1.24 -22.73
N GLN A 18 -9.05 -2.29 -22.76
CA GLN A 18 -8.59 -3.67 -22.91
C GLN A 18 -7.69 -3.81 -24.15
N ARG A 19 -8.09 -3.19 -25.27
CA ARG A 19 -7.29 -3.20 -26.51
C ARG A 19 -5.89 -2.61 -26.33
N LEU A 20 -5.73 -1.61 -25.46
CA LEU A 20 -4.41 -1.04 -25.15
C LEU A 20 -3.61 -2.01 -24.28
N LEU A 21 -4.24 -2.59 -23.27
CA LEU A 21 -3.60 -3.54 -22.35
C LEU A 21 -3.07 -4.77 -23.11
N ASP A 22 -3.86 -5.31 -24.05
CA ASP A 22 -3.52 -6.49 -24.83
C ASP A 22 -2.32 -6.29 -25.77
N ARG A 23 -1.93 -5.05 -26.04
CA ARG A 23 -0.79 -4.69 -26.89
C ARG A 23 0.51 -4.48 -26.12
N LEU A 24 0.44 -4.36 -24.82
CA LEU A 24 1.62 -4.10 -24.02
C LEU A 24 2.49 -5.36 -23.91
N PRO A 25 3.78 -5.26 -24.20
CA PRO A 25 4.69 -6.38 -23.99
C PRO A 25 4.81 -6.68 -22.49
N CYS A 26 5.05 -7.93 -22.14
CA CYS A 26 5.41 -8.29 -20.77
C CYS A 26 6.75 -7.70 -20.38
N VAL A 27 6.92 -7.40 -19.08
CA VAL A 27 8.15 -6.85 -18.52
C VAL A 27 9.30 -7.85 -18.64
N LEU A 28 9.02 -9.12 -18.44
CA LEU A 28 10.01 -10.19 -18.59
C LEU A 28 9.83 -10.90 -19.93
N GLU A 29 10.93 -11.20 -20.60
CA GLU A 29 10.93 -12.05 -21.79
C GLU A 29 10.33 -13.43 -21.47
N GLY A 30 9.39 -13.89 -22.29
CA GLY A 30 8.61 -15.09 -22.03
C GLY A 30 7.55 -14.96 -20.94
N GLY A 31 7.43 -13.79 -20.31
CA GLY A 31 6.37 -13.47 -19.34
C GLY A 31 4.98 -13.50 -19.98
N ARG A 32 3.95 -13.69 -19.15
CA ARG A 32 2.57 -13.87 -19.65
C ARG A 32 1.59 -12.81 -19.15
N PHE A 33 1.87 -12.17 -18.01
CA PHE A 33 0.86 -11.36 -17.33
C PHE A 33 1.35 -9.96 -16.94
N THR A 34 2.57 -9.82 -16.41
CA THR A 34 3.06 -8.54 -15.91
C THR A 34 3.55 -7.65 -17.02
N ASN A 35 2.97 -6.48 -17.16
CA ASN A 35 3.33 -5.46 -18.15
C ASN A 35 3.29 -4.06 -17.51
N ALA A 36 3.63 -3.03 -18.29
CA ALA A 36 3.69 -1.65 -17.80
C ALA A 36 2.33 -1.08 -17.32
N ALA A 37 1.21 -1.74 -17.57
CA ALA A 37 -0.10 -1.27 -17.13
C ALA A 37 -0.53 -1.85 -15.78
N ASN A 38 0.05 -2.99 -15.36
CA ASN A 38 -0.26 -3.67 -14.12
C ASN A 38 0.94 -3.77 -13.16
N ALA A 39 1.97 -2.96 -13.42
CA ALA A 39 3.09 -2.66 -12.54
C ALA A 39 3.09 -1.17 -12.21
N CYS A 40 3.49 -0.81 -11.00
CA CYS A 40 3.58 0.60 -10.61
C CYS A 40 4.71 1.32 -11.35
N LEU A 41 4.58 2.64 -11.48
CA LEU A 41 5.66 3.50 -11.94
C LEU A 41 6.62 3.76 -10.78
N THR A 42 7.91 3.85 -11.11
CA THR A 42 8.91 4.46 -10.22
C THR A 42 8.85 5.96 -10.40
N ASN A 43 8.76 6.71 -9.30
CA ASN A 43 8.65 8.17 -9.33
C ASN A 43 9.23 8.79 -8.07
N ASP A 44 9.40 10.11 -8.09
CA ASP A 44 9.78 10.88 -6.91
C ASP A 44 8.59 11.06 -5.96
N GLY A 45 8.88 11.17 -4.67
CA GLY A 45 7.88 11.42 -3.66
C GLY A 45 8.50 11.71 -2.30
N ALA A 46 7.76 12.42 -1.45
CA ALA A 46 8.15 12.68 -0.08
C ALA A 46 6.94 12.60 0.84
N ALA A 47 7.14 12.07 2.03
CA ALA A 47 6.12 12.02 3.07
C ALA A 47 6.78 12.12 4.45
N PHE A 48 6.10 12.73 5.39
CA PHE A 48 6.56 12.90 6.76
C PHE A 48 5.54 12.33 7.75
N VAL A 49 6.02 11.56 8.70
CA VAL A 49 5.23 11.03 9.82
C VAL A 49 5.98 11.33 11.11
N LEU A 50 5.32 11.98 12.04
CA LEU A 50 5.86 12.21 13.37
C LEU A 50 5.48 11.06 14.29
N LEU A 51 6.46 10.34 14.79
CA LEU A 51 6.29 9.28 15.79
C LEU A 51 6.73 9.78 17.16
N ALA A 52 5.91 9.54 18.16
CA ALA A 52 6.20 9.89 19.54
C ALA A 52 5.77 8.78 20.49
N SER A 53 6.45 8.64 21.62
CA SER A 53 5.96 7.80 22.71
C SER A 53 4.66 8.40 23.31
N GLU A 54 3.83 7.57 23.91
CA GLU A 54 2.61 8.04 24.56
C GLU A 54 2.91 9.03 25.69
N GLY A 55 3.97 8.79 26.44
CA GLY A 55 4.40 9.69 27.50
C GLY A 55 4.83 11.07 26.98
N TYR A 56 5.63 11.08 25.90
CA TYR A 56 6.03 12.33 25.25
C TYR A 56 4.83 13.10 24.70
N ALA A 57 3.94 12.41 23.98
CA ALA A 57 2.75 13.03 23.43
C ALA A 57 1.87 13.68 24.50
N LYS A 58 1.67 13.00 25.63
CA LYS A 58 0.93 13.55 26.79
C LYS A 58 1.64 14.76 27.40
N ALA A 59 2.96 14.65 27.66
CA ALA A 59 3.74 15.73 28.28
C ALA A 59 3.74 17.03 27.43
N HIS A 60 3.63 16.89 26.10
CA HIS A 60 3.66 18.03 25.17
C HIS A 60 2.30 18.36 24.55
N ASN A 61 1.19 17.78 25.08
CA ASN A 61 -0.18 18.01 24.59
C ASN A 61 -0.33 17.81 23.08
N LEU A 62 0.35 16.80 22.50
CA LEU A 62 0.27 16.51 21.08
C LEU A 62 -1.05 15.85 20.73
N VAL A 63 -1.63 16.27 19.60
CA VAL A 63 -2.82 15.61 19.05
C VAL A 63 -2.39 14.31 18.37
N VAL A 64 -2.71 13.18 18.99
CA VAL A 64 -2.40 11.84 18.48
C VAL A 64 -3.44 11.43 17.45
N GLN A 65 -3.01 11.18 16.21
CA GLN A 65 -3.89 10.75 15.11
C GLN A 65 -4.25 9.26 15.24
N ALA A 66 -3.28 8.43 15.60
CA ALA A 66 -3.46 7.00 15.79
C ALA A 66 -2.36 6.41 16.68
N LYS A 67 -2.53 5.16 17.07
CA LYS A 67 -1.50 4.36 17.77
C LYS A 67 -1.08 3.18 16.91
N VAL A 68 0.22 2.98 16.74
CA VAL A 68 0.76 1.73 16.21
C VAL A 68 0.60 0.66 17.28
N ARG A 69 -0.17 -0.38 17.01
CA ARG A 69 -0.46 -1.45 17.96
C ARG A 69 0.45 -2.63 17.79
N HIS A 70 0.61 -3.07 16.57
CA HIS A 70 1.41 -4.24 16.21
C HIS A 70 2.12 -4.01 14.89
N SER A 71 3.23 -4.72 14.71
CA SER A 71 3.95 -4.81 13.45
C SER A 71 4.36 -6.26 13.23
N ALA A 72 4.47 -6.65 11.99
CA ALA A 72 4.97 -7.96 11.57
C ALA A 72 5.77 -7.82 10.29
N ALA A 73 6.72 -8.71 10.11
CA ALA A 73 7.43 -8.90 8.85
C ALA A 73 7.40 -10.38 8.49
N ALA A 74 7.35 -10.68 7.21
CA ALA A 74 7.44 -12.03 6.70
C ALA A 74 8.20 -12.00 5.38
N GLY A 75 9.08 -12.97 5.20
CA GLY A 75 9.75 -13.27 3.95
C GLY A 75 9.21 -14.56 3.34
N GLY A 76 9.58 -14.83 2.10
CA GLY A 76 9.18 -16.02 1.37
C GLY A 76 10.12 -16.30 0.21
N ASP A 77 9.74 -17.27 -0.61
CA ASP A 77 10.48 -17.60 -1.82
C ASP A 77 10.51 -16.39 -2.78
N PRO A 78 11.69 -15.90 -3.18
CA PRO A 78 11.84 -14.76 -4.09
C PRO A 78 11.11 -14.93 -5.43
N LEU A 79 11.00 -16.15 -5.94
CA LEU A 79 10.30 -16.46 -7.19
C LEU A 79 8.79 -16.21 -7.13
N VAL A 80 8.22 -16.17 -5.94
CA VAL A 80 6.81 -15.89 -5.69
C VAL A 80 6.63 -14.80 -4.64
N SER A 81 7.54 -13.87 -4.61
CA SER A 81 7.66 -12.80 -3.62
C SER A 81 6.36 -12.03 -3.32
N PRO A 82 5.42 -11.75 -4.26
CA PRO A 82 4.15 -11.12 -3.93
C PRO A 82 3.30 -11.88 -2.88
N LYS A 83 3.50 -13.19 -2.71
CA LYS A 83 2.83 -13.97 -1.66
C LYS A 83 3.26 -13.53 -0.25
N SER A 84 4.46 -13.00 -0.10
CA SER A 84 4.95 -12.50 1.19
C SER A 84 4.08 -11.39 1.76
N ALA A 85 3.40 -10.62 0.92
CA ALA A 85 2.42 -9.63 1.35
C ALA A 85 1.29 -10.25 2.17
N ILE A 86 0.73 -11.36 1.68
CA ILE A 86 -0.36 -12.07 2.37
C ILE A 86 0.16 -12.76 3.63
N PHE A 87 1.38 -13.30 3.61
CA PHE A 87 1.99 -13.91 4.80
C PHE A 87 2.22 -12.88 5.90
N ALA A 88 2.75 -11.70 5.56
CA ALA A 88 2.95 -10.61 6.51
C ALA A 88 1.63 -10.11 7.13
N LEU A 89 0.59 -9.98 6.31
CA LEU A 89 -0.72 -9.57 6.79
C LEU A 89 -1.35 -10.62 7.73
N ASN A 90 -1.27 -11.90 7.38
CA ASN A 90 -1.72 -12.97 8.27
C ASN A 90 -0.95 -12.99 9.59
N ALA A 91 0.38 -12.83 9.55
CA ALA A 91 1.21 -12.75 10.76
C ALA A 91 0.84 -11.53 11.61
N LEU A 92 0.54 -10.40 10.99
CA LEU A 92 0.07 -9.20 11.69
C LEU A 92 -1.26 -9.43 12.39
N LEU A 93 -2.24 -9.99 11.69
CA LEU A 93 -3.57 -10.29 12.23
C LEU A 93 -3.49 -11.30 13.39
N GLN A 94 -2.71 -12.35 13.23
CA GLN A 94 -2.46 -13.33 14.29
C GLN A 94 -1.83 -12.68 15.53
N ARG A 95 -0.80 -11.86 15.34
CA ARG A 95 -0.13 -11.12 16.43
C ARG A 95 -1.06 -10.14 17.13
N ALA A 96 -1.96 -9.53 16.38
CA ALA A 96 -2.95 -8.59 16.91
C ALA A 96 -4.13 -9.29 17.62
N GLY A 97 -4.32 -10.59 17.42
CA GLY A 97 -5.50 -11.32 17.88
C GLY A 97 -6.78 -10.85 17.19
N LEU A 98 -6.68 -10.38 15.94
CA LEU A 98 -7.79 -9.85 15.15
C LEU A 98 -8.04 -10.71 13.92
N SER A 99 -9.31 -10.81 13.53
CA SER A 99 -9.71 -11.30 12.23
C SER A 99 -9.67 -10.18 11.19
N HIS A 100 -9.49 -10.49 9.91
CA HIS A 100 -9.53 -9.48 8.85
C HIS A 100 -10.88 -8.72 8.83
N THR A 101 -11.98 -9.35 9.23
CA THR A 101 -13.30 -8.72 9.29
C THR A 101 -13.43 -7.64 10.37
N GLN A 102 -12.47 -7.54 11.28
CA GLN A 102 -12.40 -6.49 12.31
C GLN A 102 -11.53 -5.30 11.88
N ILE A 103 -10.93 -5.37 10.70
CA ILE A 103 -10.13 -4.29 10.14
C ILE A 103 -11.04 -3.42 9.25
N ASP A 104 -11.09 -2.14 9.57
CA ASP A 104 -11.96 -1.18 8.89
C ASP A 104 -11.37 -0.64 7.59
N CYS A 105 -10.03 -0.58 7.49
CA CYS A 105 -9.33 -0.10 6.29
C CYS A 105 -8.02 -0.86 6.09
N PHE A 106 -7.73 -1.16 4.83
CA PHE A 106 -6.46 -1.73 4.39
C PHE A 106 -5.78 -0.80 3.38
N GLU A 107 -4.47 -0.60 3.53
CA GLU A 107 -3.64 0.13 2.57
C GLU A 107 -2.43 -0.75 2.25
N LEU A 108 -2.39 -1.28 1.05
CA LEU A 108 -1.30 -2.12 0.57
C LEU A 108 -0.55 -1.42 -0.57
N ASN A 109 0.77 -1.53 -0.57
CA ASN A 109 1.55 -1.03 -1.68
C ASN A 109 1.34 -1.91 -2.91
N GLU A 110 0.77 -1.34 -3.96
CA GLU A 110 0.45 -2.01 -5.23
C GLU A 110 1.66 -1.98 -6.16
N ALA A 111 2.77 -2.63 -5.78
CA ALA A 111 3.91 -2.73 -6.69
C ALA A 111 3.51 -3.43 -8.00
N PHE A 112 2.61 -4.40 -7.90
CA PHE A 112 2.02 -5.14 -9.02
C PHE A 112 0.55 -5.45 -8.73
N ALA A 113 -0.31 -5.39 -9.73
CA ALA A 113 -1.74 -5.69 -9.60
C ALA A 113 -2.05 -7.11 -9.09
N VAL A 114 -1.11 -8.04 -9.20
CA VAL A 114 -1.25 -9.38 -8.63
C VAL A 114 -1.44 -9.34 -7.10
N ILE A 115 -0.90 -8.32 -6.42
CA ILE A 115 -1.04 -8.15 -4.97
C ILE A 115 -2.52 -7.91 -4.64
N ASP A 116 -3.20 -7.06 -5.41
CA ASP A 116 -4.63 -6.75 -5.23
C ASP A 116 -5.50 -7.98 -5.46
N VAL A 117 -5.20 -8.75 -6.51
CA VAL A 117 -5.87 -10.01 -6.81
C VAL A 117 -5.67 -11.02 -5.68
N MET A 118 -4.47 -11.11 -5.13
CA MET A 118 -4.19 -12.01 -4.01
C MET A 118 -4.87 -11.56 -2.73
N PHE A 119 -4.87 -10.25 -2.46
CA PHE A 119 -5.57 -9.67 -1.32
C PHE A 119 -7.07 -9.97 -1.39
N SER A 120 -7.74 -9.64 -2.49
CA SER A 120 -9.18 -9.85 -2.66
C SER A 120 -9.60 -11.32 -2.51
N ARG A 121 -8.73 -12.25 -2.93
CA ARG A 121 -8.97 -13.69 -2.75
C ARG A 121 -8.76 -14.17 -1.32
N ALA A 122 -7.77 -13.62 -0.62
CA ALA A 122 -7.43 -14.02 0.73
C ALA A 122 -8.35 -13.36 1.78
N PHE A 123 -8.82 -12.15 1.51
CA PHE A 123 -9.60 -11.31 2.41
C PHE A 123 -10.82 -10.72 1.69
N PRO A 124 -11.82 -11.53 1.35
CA PRO A 124 -13.01 -11.05 0.63
C PRO A 124 -13.85 -10.08 1.47
N GLY A 125 -14.60 -9.21 0.80
CA GLY A 125 -15.51 -8.26 1.45
C GLY A 125 -14.85 -6.94 1.87
N HIS A 126 -13.66 -6.64 1.34
CA HIS A 126 -12.92 -5.40 1.64
C HIS A 126 -12.78 -4.47 0.44
N GLU A 127 -13.56 -4.68 -0.63
CA GLU A 127 -13.46 -3.92 -1.88
C GLU A 127 -13.58 -2.41 -1.66
N ASP A 128 -14.49 -1.98 -0.77
CA ASP A 128 -14.72 -0.57 -0.45
C ASP A 128 -13.76 -0.01 0.61
N SER A 129 -13.01 -0.86 1.30
CA SER A 129 -12.12 -0.48 2.41
C SER A 129 -10.64 -0.66 2.12
N TYR A 130 -10.33 -1.10 0.92
CA TYR A 130 -9.00 -1.35 0.41
C TYR A 130 -8.54 -0.17 -0.45
N ASN A 131 -7.36 0.39 -0.17
CA ASN A 131 -6.73 1.48 -0.91
C ASN A 131 -7.72 2.59 -1.29
N VAL A 132 -8.45 3.09 -0.31
CA VAL A 132 -9.62 3.99 -0.46
C VAL A 132 -9.32 5.26 -1.28
N PHE A 133 -8.08 5.71 -1.29
CA PHE A 133 -7.61 6.88 -2.05
C PHE A 133 -6.82 6.49 -3.31
N GLY A 134 -6.90 5.25 -3.75
CA GLY A 134 -6.07 4.69 -4.81
C GLY A 134 -4.72 4.25 -4.30
N GLY A 135 -3.97 3.53 -5.12
CA GLY A 135 -2.71 2.92 -4.77
C GLY A 135 -1.58 3.20 -5.77
N ALA A 136 -0.46 2.55 -5.58
CA ALA A 136 0.76 2.78 -6.34
C ALA A 136 0.62 2.52 -7.85
N LEU A 137 -0.31 1.69 -8.28
CA LEU A 137 -0.63 1.51 -9.70
C LEU A 137 -1.11 2.81 -10.35
N ALA A 138 -1.76 3.70 -9.58
CA ALA A 138 -2.25 4.97 -10.06
C ALA A 138 -1.22 6.09 -9.93
N TYR A 139 -0.62 6.28 -8.75
CA TYR A 139 0.24 7.43 -8.45
C TYR A 139 1.73 7.10 -8.36
N GLY A 140 2.12 5.83 -8.54
CA GLY A 140 3.50 5.40 -8.53
C GLY A 140 4.03 4.94 -7.18
N HIS A 141 5.29 4.53 -7.17
CA HIS A 141 5.97 3.95 -6.01
C HIS A 141 7.32 4.65 -5.78
N PRO A 142 7.34 5.73 -4.98
CA PRO A 142 8.59 6.42 -4.62
C PRO A 142 9.31 5.68 -3.48
N TYR A 143 9.75 4.48 -3.70
CA TYR A 143 10.42 3.52 -2.79
C TYR A 143 10.54 3.96 -1.32
N GLY A 144 11.51 4.81 -0.98
CA GLY A 144 11.77 5.26 0.39
C GLY A 144 10.64 6.06 1.05
N ALA A 145 9.74 6.66 0.28
CA ALA A 145 8.58 7.41 0.79
C ALA A 145 7.31 6.57 0.90
N SER A 146 7.21 5.45 0.18
CA SER A 146 5.95 4.69 0.05
C SER A 146 5.39 4.20 1.37
N GLY A 147 6.23 3.74 2.30
CA GLY A 147 5.78 3.32 3.62
C GLY A 147 5.08 4.44 4.40
N ALA A 148 5.60 5.66 4.34
CA ALA A 148 4.97 6.82 4.97
C ALA A 148 3.70 7.23 4.22
N ILE A 149 3.68 7.16 2.89
CA ILE A 149 2.51 7.50 2.06
C ILE A 149 1.33 6.57 2.39
N ILE A 150 1.52 5.25 2.37
CA ILE A 150 0.43 4.30 2.66
C ILE A 150 -0.06 4.45 4.11
N LEU A 151 0.82 4.78 5.06
CA LEU A 151 0.42 5.07 6.43
C LEU A 151 -0.46 6.32 6.51
N LEU A 152 -0.10 7.40 5.80
CA LEU A 152 -0.91 8.62 5.73
C LEU A 152 -2.27 8.37 5.06
N HIS A 153 -2.30 7.56 3.99
CA HIS A 153 -3.55 7.13 3.35
C HIS A 153 -4.41 6.33 4.32
N LEU A 154 -3.83 5.37 5.06
CA LEU A 154 -4.54 4.61 6.07
C LEU A 154 -5.20 5.51 7.13
N LEU A 155 -4.45 6.48 7.65
CA LEU A 155 -4.99 7.45 8.63
C LEU A 155 -6.17 8.22 8.05
N LYS A 156 -6.06 8.69 6.81
CA LYS A 156 -7.15 9.40 6.11
C LYS A 156 -8.34 8.50 5.81
N SER A 157 -8.10 7.25 5.40
CA SER A 157 -9.13 6.25 5.16
C SER A 157 -9.93 5.97 6.43
N LEU A 158 -9.24 5.75 7.56
CA LEU A 158 -9.88 5.57 8.86
C LEU A 158 -10.71 6.78 9.27
N GLN A 159 -10.17 8.00 9.13
CA GLN A 159 -10.90 9.23 9.43
C GLN A 159 -12.16 9.37 8.57
N LYS A 160 -12.04 9.15 7.25
CA LYS A 160 -13.15 9.28 6.31
C LYS A 160 -14.28 8.27 6.58
N ARG A 161 -13.92 7.07 7.02
CA ARG A 161 -14.88 5.98 7.25
C ARG A 161 -15.35 5.88 8.71
N GLY A 162 -14.79 6.66 9.61
CA GLY A 162 -15.03 6.51 11.05
C GLY A 162 -14.50 5.17 11.60
N GLY A 163 -13.49 4.59 10.93
CA GLY A 163 -12.91 3.30 11.30
C GLY A 163 -11.99 3.40 12.49
N ARG A 164 -11.82 2.29 13.18
CA ARG A 164 -10.99 2.14 14.38
C ARG A 164 -9.69 1.40 14.16
N PHE A 165 -9.74 0.32 13.39
CA PHE A 165 -8.58 -0.52 13.08
C PHE A 165 -8.23 -0.45 11.61
N GLY A 166 -6.96 -0.20 11.34
CA GLY A 166 -6.42 -0.22 10.00
C GLY A 166 -5.14 -1.04 9.94
N ALA A 167 -4.89 -1.63 8.79
CA ALA A 167 -3.65 -2.34 8.50
C ALA A 167 -3.03 -1.79 7.22
N CYS A 168 -1.74 -1.44 7.27
CA CYS A 168 -0.99 -1.13 6.06
C CYS A 168 0.16 -2.12 5.88
N LEU A 169 0.50 -2.36 4.62
CA LEU A 169 1.52 -3.30 4.23
C LEU A 169 2.37 -2.71 3.11
N LEU A 170 3.66 -2.65 3.34
CA LEU A 170 4.64 -2.37 2.32
C LEU A 170 5.26 -3.70 1.87
N TYR A 171 5.02 -4.02 0.61
CA TYR A 171 5.74 -5.09 -0.05
C TYR A 171 7.01 -4.51 -0.67
N THR A 172 8.15 -5.06 -0.31
CA THR A 172 9.43 -4.73 -0.92
C THR A 172 10.07 -6.03 -1.42
N SER A 173 10.54 -6.05 -2.66
CA SER A 173 11.58 -6.98 -3.08
C SER A 173 12.90 -6.34 -2.62
N ASP A 174 13.74 -7.10 -1.94
CA ASP A 174 14.96 -6.61 -1.30
C ASP A 174 15.73 -5.54 -2.07
N ALA A 175 15.48 -4.29 -1.70
CA ALA A 175 16.39 -3.19 -1.96
C ALA A 175 17.31 -2.95 -0.75
N ALA A 176 17.38 -3.92 0.16
CA ALA A 176 18.17 -3.81 1.39
C ALA A 176 19.60 -4.36 1.25
N ASP A 177 19.91 -5.02 0.13
CA ASP A 177 21.22 -5.65 -0.12
C ASP A 177 22.03 -4.99 -1.23
N GLU A 178 21.71 -3.74 -1.62
CA GLU A 178 22.56 -2.93 -2.50
C GLU A 178 23.19 -1.73 -1.79
#